data_f3bf1b04651be5f46bff841d09e208e2
#
_entry.id   f3bf1b04651be5f46bff841d09e208e2
#
_cell.length_a   1.000
_cell.length_b   1.000
_cell.length_c   1.000
_cell.angle_alpha   90.00
_cell.angle_beta   90.00
_cell.angle_gamma   90.00
#
_symmetry.space_group_name_H-M   'P 1'
#
loop_
_entity.id
_entity.type
_entity.pdbx_description
1 polymer ?
#
loop_
_entity_poly.entity_id
_entity_poly.type
_entity_poly.pdbx_seq_one_letter_code
_entity_poly.pdbx_strand_id
1 'polypeptide(L)'
;MTQPSGIRNILFDLGGVILDINVQATRQRFYEMGLPSVFMHYPDNMKTDLFFKYETGKLDSEAFRNEFRRLSGLDADDAKIDEAWTAMLVGIPSARTSLLKKLSERYALYMLSNTCAMHVPVFEKMFRDASGVSMHDVFKQVFYSFEIGYHK
;
A
#
# COMPACT_ATOMS: atom_id res chain seq x y z
N MET A 1 -3.63 -23.69 -22.49
CA MET A 1 -4.79 -22.83 -22.17
C MET A 1 -5.03 -21.90 -23.35
N THR A 2 -6.19 -21.94 -23.96
CA THR A 2 -6.62 -21.02 -25.00
C THR A 2 -6.82 -19.64 -24.36
N GLN A 3 -6.21 -18.60 -24.92
CA GLN A 3 -6.45 -17.22 -24.48
C GLN A 3 -7.94 -16.91 -24.67
N PRO A 4 -8.60 -16.23 -23.69
CA PRO A 4 -9.88 -15.59 -23.99
C PRO A 4 -9.67 -14.63 -25.16
N SER A 5 -10.36 -14.87 -26.27
CA SER A 5 -10.20 -14.03 -27.45
C SER A 5 -10.61 -12.59 -27.12
N GLY A 6 -9.66 -11.65 -27.22
CA GLY A 6 -9.92 -10.22 -27.04
C GLY A 6 -9.29 -9.54 -25.83
N ILE A 7 -8.83 -10.26 -24.78
CA ILE A 7 -8.14 -9.64 -23.63
C ILE A 7 -6.71 -9.29 -24.03
N ARG A 8 -6.33 -8.02 -23.84
CA ARG A 8 -4.97 -7.51 -24.10
C ARG A 8 -4.32 -6.91 -22.86
N ASN A 9 -5.13 -6.44 -21.92
CA ASN A 9 -4.71 -5.70 -20.75
C ASN A 9 -5.28 -6.36 -19.50
N ILE A 10 -4.50 -6.40 -18.41
CA ILE A 10 -4.94 -6.87 -17.11
C ILE A 10 -4.60 -5.78 -16.09
N LEU A 11 -5.60 -5.35 -15.32
CA LEU A 11 -5.44 -4.42 -14.21
C LEU A 11 -5.50 -5.18 -12.89
N PHE A 12 -4.45 -5.08 -12.09
CA PHE A 12 -4.33 -5.70 -10.79
C PHE A 12 -4.56 -4.71 -9.65
N ASP A 13 -5.14 -5.20 -8.57
CA ASP A 13 -4.98 -4.61 -7.25
C ASP A 13 -3.64 -5.03 -6.64
N LEU A 14 -3.15 -4.29 -5.64
CA LEU A 14 -1.94 -4.64 -4.90
C LEU A 14 -2.27 -5.34 -3.58
N GLY A 15 -2.90 -4.64 -2.65
CA GLY A 15 -3.16 -5.14 -1.30
C GLY A 15 -4.19 -6.27 -1.29
N GLY A 16 -3.85 -7.40 -0.66
CA GLY A 16 -4.68 -8.60 -0.63
C GLY A 16 -4.71 -9.40 -1.93
N VAL A 17 -4.04 -8.93 -3.00
CA VAL A 17 -3.95 -9.63 -4.30
C VAL A 17 -2.51 -10.01 -4.60
N ILE A 18 -1.62 -9.04 -4.72
CA ILE A 18 -0.19 -9.25 -4.98
C ILE A 18 0.58 -9.25 -3.65
N LEU A 19 0.32 -8.27 -2.81
CA LEU A 19 0.92 -8.04 -1.51
C LEU A 19 0.02 -8.59 -0.40
N ASP A 20 0.55 -9.45 0.46
CA ASP A 20 -0.14 -9.85 1.68
C ASP A 20 -0.16 -8.69 2.67
N ILE A 21 -1.34 -8.41 3.22
CA ILE A 21 -1.55 -7.34 4.20
C ILE A 21 -2.17 -7.88 5.49
N ASN A 22 -1.75 -7.30 6.62
CA ASN A 22 -2.29 -7.58 7.94
C ASN A 22 -2.59 -6.27 8.68
N VAL A 23 -3.77 -5.73 8.51
CA VAL A 23 -4.21 -4.48 9.16
C VAL A 23 -4.13 -4.56 10.69
N GLN A 24 -4.30 -5.76 11.27
CA GLN A 24 -4.20 -5.93 12.72
C GLN A 24 -2.80 -5.63 13.25
N ALA A 25 -1.74 -5.85 12.45
CA ALA A 25 -0.38 -5.50 12.85
C ALA A 25 -0.24 -3.98 13.07
N THR A 26 -0.76 -3.15 12.19
CA THR A 26 -0.79 -1.69 12.37
C THR A 26 -1.66 -1.29 13.57
N ARG A 27 -2.85 -1.89 13.72
CA ARG A 27 -3.71 -1.64 14.90
C ARG A 27 -3.00 -1.97 16.20
N GLN A 28 -2.28 -3.10 16.25
CA GLN A 28 -1.53 -3.51 17.42
C GLN A 28 -0.40 -2.52 17.74
N ARG A 29 0.35 -2.05 16.74
CA ARG A 29 1.37 -1.02 16.92
C ARG A 29 0.77 0.29 17.45
N PHE A 30 -0.36 0.72 16.92
CA PHE A 30 -1.08 1.89 17.42
C PHE A 30 -1.51 1.72 18.88
N TYR A 31 -2.02 0.54 19.25
CA TYR A 31 -2.35 0.22 20.63
C TYR A 31 -1.14 0.31 21.56
N GLU A 32 0.00 -0.30 21.16
CA GLU A 32 1.26 -0.28 21.93
C GLU A 32 1.81 1.15 22.09
N MET A 33 1.54 2.03 21.16
CA MET A 33 1.86 3.47 21.25
C MET A 33 0.92 4.25 22.19
N GLY A 34 -0.15 3.65 22.69
CA GLY A 34 -1.13 4.31 23.54
C GLY A 34 -2.09 5.24 22.79
N LEU A 35 -2.34 4.97 21.49
CA LEU A 35 -3.22 5.81 20.68
C LEU A 35 -4.69 5.73 21.09
N PRO A 36 -5.47 6.83 20.93
CA PRO A 36 -6.91 6.80 21.10
C PRO A 36 -7.59 5.75 20.23
N SER A 37 -8.72 5.23 20.71
CA SER A 37 -9.46 4.15 20.02
C SER A 37 -9.84 4.46 18.57
N VAL A 38 -9.93 5.72 18.18
CA VAL A 38 -10.20 6.14 16.79
C VAL A 38 -9.18 5.57 15.80
N PHE A 39 -7.92 5.42 16.20
CA PHE A 39 -6.87 4.82 15.35
C PHE A 39 -6.97 3.29 15.28
N MET A 40 -7.68 2.68 16.22
CA MET A 40 -7.88 1.23 16.28
C MET A 40 -8.90 0.73 15.24
N HIS A 41 -9.71 1.63 14.69
CA HIS A 41 -10.76 1.30 13.72
C HIS A 41 -10.34 1.50 12.26
N TYR A 42 -9.05 1.75 11.99
CA TYR A 42 -8.56 1.71 10.61
C TYR A 42 -8.69 0.27 10.05
N PRO A 43 -9.16 0.04 8.83
CA PRO A 43 -9.66 1.00 7.84
C PRO A 43 -11.15 1.34 7.96
N ASP A 44 -11.89 0.79 8.93
CA ASP A 44 -13.35 0.90 9.03
C ASP A 44 -13.80 2.37 9.17
N ASN A 45 -12.95 3.20 9.77
CA ASN A 45 -13.15 4.64 9.93
C ASN A 45 -12.33 5.47 8.92
N MET A 46 -11.91 4.93 7.78
CA MET A 46 -11.16 5.67 6.74
C MET A 46 -11.84 6.94 6.25
N LYS A 47 -13.12 7.11 6.54
CA LYS A 47 -13.84 8.38 6.36
C LYS A 47 -13.39 9.44 7.35
N THR A 48 -12.69 9.10 8.43
CA THR A 48 -12.00 10.10 9.24
C THR A 48 -10.78 10.59 8.46
N ASP A 49 -10.75 11.83 8.27
CA ASP A 49 -10.06 12.71 7.39
C ASP A 49 -8.54 12.43 7.20
N LEU A 50 -7.82 11.88 8.21
CA LEU A 50 -6.36 11.73 8.18
C LEU A 50 -5.87 10.71 7.13
N PHE A 51 -6.30 9.47 7.25
CA PHE A 51 -5.83 8.38 6.38
C PHE A 51 -6.30 8.59 4.94
N PHE A 52 -7.56 8.98 4.77
CA PHE A 52 -8.11 9.29 3.44
C PHE A 52 -7.37 10.44 2.77
N LYS A 53 -7.07 11.52 3.49
CA LYS A 53 -6.29 12.64 2.96
C LYS A 53 -4.89 12.21 2.55
N TYR A 54 -4.25 11.37 3.35
CA TYR A 54 -2.92 10.88 3.05
C TYR A 54 -2.91 9.95 1.83
N GLU A 55 -3.85 9.00 1.75
CA GLU A 55 -3.97 8.07 0.63
C GLU A 55 -4.53 8.71 -0.66
N THR A 56 -5.03 9.93 -0.59
CA THR A 56 -5.44 10.72 -1.76
C THR A 56 -4.50 11.91 -2.06
N GLY A 57 -3.31 11.92 -1.45
CA GLY A 57 -2.28 12.93 -1.71
C GLY A 57 -2.61 14.35 -1.23
N LYS A 58 -3.66 14.52 -0.41
CA LYS A 58 -4.02 15.81 0.20
C LYS A 58 -3.11 16.19 1.37
N LEU A 59 -2.39 15.20 1.90
CA LEU A 59 -1.32 15.37 2.88
C LEU A 59 -0.08 14.67 2.34
N ASP A 60 1.08 15.28 2.48
CA ASP A 60 2.37 14.60 2.34
C ASP A 60 2.72 13.84 3.63
N SER A 61 3.84 13.12 3.62
CA SER A 61 4.26 12.29 4.76
C SER A 61 4.58 13.10 6.00
N GLU A 62 5.13 14.30 5.87
CA GLU A 62 5.43 15.19 7.00
C GLU A 62 4.13 15.73 7.62
N ALA A 63 3.23 16.23 6.81
CA ALA A 63 1.93 16.72 7.25
C ALA A 63 1.09 15.59 7.89
N PHE A 64 1.16 14.37 7.34
CA PHE A 64 0.52 13.20 7.94
C PHE A 64 1.06 12.92 9.35
N ARG A 65 2.39 12.87 9.55
CA ARG A 65 2.99 12.63 10.87
C ARG A 65 2.64 13.74 11.87
N ASN A 66 2.65 14.98 11.44
CA ASN A 66 2.31 16.12 12.30
C ASN A 66 0.84 16.08 12.73
N GLU A 67 -0.07 15.77 11.81
CA GLU A 67 -1.49 15.63 12.13
C GLU A 67 -1.76 14.39 12.99
N PHE A 68 -1.00 13.30 12.78
CA PHE A 68 -1.04 12.12 13.62
C PHE A 68 -0.68 12.46 15.08
N ARG A 69 0.43 13.20 15.31
CA ARG A 69 0.82 13.68 16.66
C ARG A 69 -0.26 14.57 17.27
N ARG A 70 -0.77 15.50 16.50
CA ARG A 70 -1.83 16.41 16.97
C ARG A 70 -3.09 15.68 17.43
N LEU A 71 -3.53 14.69 16.68
CA LEU A 71 -4.74 13.92 16.98
C LEU A 71 -4.53 12.91 18.11
N SER A 72 -3.35 12.32 18.19
CA SER A 72 -3.01 11.33 19.22
C SER A 72 -2.61 11.93 20.56
N GLY A 73 -2.10 13.16 20.57
CA GLY A 73 -1.50 13.78 21.73
C GLY A 73 -0.12 13.18 22.10
N LEU A 74 0.46 12.34 21.24
CA LEU A 74 1.74 11.68 21.46
C LEU A 74 2.90 12.43 20.81
N ASP A 75 3.98 12.58 21.54
CA ASP A 75 5.27 13.04 21.01
C ASP A 75 6.07 11.82 20.50
N ALA A 76 5.59 11.22 19.41
CA ALA A 76 6.24 10.09 18.75
C ALA A 76 7.18 10.58 17.64
N ASP A 77 8.38 10.00 17.56
CA ASP A 77 9.30 10.27 16.45
C ASP A 77 8.77 9.70 15.13
N ASP A 78 9.28 10.23 14.01
CA ASP A 78 8.85 9.85 12.67
C ASP A 78 9.01 8.36 12.41
N ALA A 79 10.14 7.79 12.86
CA ALA A 79 10.44 6.37 12.63
C ALA A 79 9.41 5.44 13.28
N LYS A 80 8.94 5.77 14.49
CA LYS A 80 7.90 4.99 15.19
C LYS A 80 6.55 5.08 14.49
N ILE A 81 6.18 6.26 13.99
CA ILE A 81 4.94 6.45 13.25
C ILE A 81 5.00 5.64 11.95
N ASP A 82 6.11 5.72 11.20
CA ASP A 82 6.31 5.01 9.95
C ASP A 82 6.32 3.49 10.15
N GLU A 83 7.03 3.00 11.18
CA GLU A 83 7.04 1.59 11.54
C GLU A 83 5.63 1.07 11.85
N ALA A 84 4.87 1.81 12.66
CA ALA A 84 3.52 1.42 13.00
C ALA A 84 2.59 1.42 11.79
N TRP A 85 2.72 2.42 10.91
CA TRP A 85 1.87 2.54 9.72
C TRP A 85 2.22 1.50 8.65
N THR A 86 3.50 1.17 8.46
CA THR A 86 3.95 0.17 7.49
C THR A 86 3.85 -1.27 7.99
N ALA A 87 3.58 -1.51 9.28
CA ALA A 87 3.50 -2.84 9.87
C ALA A 87 2.46 -3.76 9.22
N MET A 88 1.44 -3.20 8.55
CA MET A 88 0.44 -3.97 7.81
C MET A 88 0.98 -4.65 6.55
N LEU A 89 2.11 -4.21 6.01
CA LEU A 89 2.70 -4.77 4.80
C LEU A 89 3.49 -6.02 5.15
N VAL A 90 2.96 -7.20 4.81
CA VAL A 90 3.53 -8.49 5.26
C VAL A 90 4.61 -8.98 4.31
N GLY A 91 4.31 -9.00 3.01
CA GLY A 91 5.25 -9.49 2.00
C GLY A 91 4.59 -9.87 0.69
N ILE A 92 5.41 -10.16 -0.31
CA ILE A 92 4.95 -10.60 -1.63
C ILE A 92 5.47 -12.01 -1.88
N PRO A 93 4.60 -13.03 -1.97
CA PRO A 93 5.01 -14.39 -2.29
C PRO A 93 5.67 -14.50 -3.68
N SER A 94 6.81 -15.19 -3.78
CA SER A 94 7.55 -15.36 -5.05
C SER A 94 6.72 -16.07 -6.14
N ALA A 95 5.76 -16.91 -5.74
CA ALA A 95 4.83 -17.53 -6.69
C ALA A 95 3.97 -16.50 -7.43
N ARG A 96 3.53 -15.42 -6.75
CA ARG A 96 2.76 -14.34 -7.38
C ARG A 96 3.62 -13.54 -8.35
N THR A 97 4.83 -13.17 -7.97
CA THR A 97 5.74 -12.44 -8.88
C THR A 97 6.13 -13.27 -10.08
N SER A 98 6.33 -14.58 -9.91
CA SER A 98 6.57 -15.51 -11.02
C SER A 98 5.39 -15.59 -11.99
N LEU A 99 4.15 -15.59 -11.46
CA LEU A 99 2.93 -15.54 -12.29
C LEU A 99 2.83 -14.22 -13.06
N LEU A 100 3.08 -13.09 -12.38
CA LEU A 100 3.05 -11.77 -13.01
C LEU A 100 4.05 -11.67 -14.17
N LYS A 101 5.27 -12.17 -13.98
CA LYS A 101 6.28 -12.23 -15.07
C LYS A 101 5.78 -13.03 -16.27
N LYS A 102 5.21 -14.21 -16.05
CA LYS A 102 4.64 -15.03 -17.14
C LYS A 102 3.47 -14.34 -17.84
N LEU A 103 2.64 -13.63 -17.10
CA LEU A 103 1.52 -12.87 -17.67
C LEU A 103 2.01 -11.68 -18.48
N SER A 104 3.07 -10.97 -18.06
CA SER A 104 3.62 -9.82 -18.77
C SER A 104 4.19 -10.16 -20.14
N GLU A 105 4.54 -11.43 -20.38
CA GLU A 105 4.97 -11.92 -21.72
C GLU A 105 3.82 -11.91 -22.75
N ARG A 106 2.56 -11.89 -22.30
CA ARG A 106 1.37 -12.04 -23.14
C ARG A 106 0.39 -10.90 -23.06
N TYR A 107 0.37 -10.19 -21.93
CA TYR A 107 -0.59 -9.13 -21.62
C TYR A 107 0.15 -7.87 -21.18
N ALA A 108 -0.40 -6.72 -21.51
CA ALA A 108 0.02 -5.48 -20.85
C ALA A 108 -0.56 -5.46 -19.44
N LEU A 109 0.30 -5.49 -18.42
CA LEU A 109 -0.11 -5.48 -17.02
C LEU A 109 -0.13 -4.05 -16.49
N TYR A 110 -1.16 -3.74 -15.73
CA TYR A 110 -1.36 -2.48 -15.03
C TYR A 110 -1.66 -2.78 -13.57
N MET A 111 -1.35 -1.84 -12.69
CA MET A 111 -1.69 -1.93 -11.27
C MET A 111 -2.36 -0.65 -10.80
N LEU A 112 -3.40 -0.77 -9.99
CA LEU A 112 -4.08 0.33 -9.32
C LEU A 112 -4.24 0.00 -7.85
N SER A 113 -3.64 0.82 -6.97
CA SER A 113 -3.65 0.61 -5.53
C SER A 113 -4.10 1.84 -4.76
N ASN A 114 -4.99 1.66 -3.77
CA ASN A 114 -5.16 2.63 -2.72
C ASN A 114 -3.95 2.51 -1.78
N THR A 115 -3.13 3.54 -1.71
CA THR A 115 -1.86 3.53 -0.96
C THR A 115 -1.37 4.96 -0.70
N CYS A 116 -0.27 5.07 0.00
CA CYS A 116 0.36 6.33 0.36
C CYS A 116 1.87 6.31 0.10
N ALA A 117 2.50 7.48 0.13
CA ALA A 117 3.91 7.64 -0.17
C ALA A 117 4.85 6.81 0.74
N MET A 118 4.51 6.60 2.02
CA MET A 118 5.33 5.78 2.94
C MET A 118 5.33 4.29 2.58
N HIS A 119 4.24 3.77 2.01
CA HIS A 119 4.13 2.36 1.69
C HIS A 119 4.92 1.98 0.42
N VAL A 120 5.04 2.90 -0.55
CA VAL A 120 5.66 2.64 -1.86
C VAL A 120 7.07 2.06 -1.74
N PRO A 121 8.04 2.69 -1.07
CA PRO A 121 9.40 2.15 -1.02
C PRO A 121 9.47 0.79 -0.34
N VAL A 122 8.55 0.50 0.60
CA VAL A 122 8.51 -0.77 1.33
C VAL A 122 8.04 -1.90 0.42
N PHE A 123 6.89 -1.76 -0.23
CA PHE A 123 6.39 -2.85 -1.08
C PHE A 123 7.15 -2.97 -2.41
N GLU A 124 7.72 -1.90 -2.94
CA GLU A 124 8.61 -2.00 -4.12
C GLU A 124 9.88 -2.79 -3.79
N LYS A 125 10.45 -2.58 -2.59
CA LYS A 125 11.55 -3.41 -2.10
C LYS A 125 11.11 -4.87 -1.96
N MET A 126 9.96 -5.14 -1.34
CA MET A 126 9.41 -6.50 -1.20
C MET A 126 9.22 -7.16 -2.56
N PHE A 127 8.73 -6.42 -3.56
CA PHE A 127 8.56 -6.94 -4.91
C PHE A 127 9.90 -7.29 -5.55
N ARG A 128 10.89 -6.42 -5.43
CA ARG A 128 12.25 -6.65 -5.96
C ARG A 128 12.91 -7.84 -5.29
N ASP A 129 12.81 -7.96 -3.96
CA ASP A 129 13.37 -9.07 -3.20
C ASP A 129 12.73 -10.42 -3.63
N ALA A 130 11.42 -10.43 -3.90
CA ALA A 130 10.68 -11.63 -4.30
C ALA A 130 10.84 -11.99 -5.78
N SER A 131 11.12 -11.01 -6.66
CA SER A 131 11.12 -11.19 -8.11
C SER A 131 12.49 -11.09 -8.76
N GLY A 132 13.45 -10.40 -8.13
CA GLY A 132 14.75 -10.04 -8.71
C GLY A 132 14.72 -8.88 -9.73
N VAL A 133 13.55 -8.27 -9.96
CA VAL A 133 13.37 -7.16 -10.91
C VAL A 133 12.51 -6.06 -10.32
N SER A 134 12.51 -4.87 -10.91
CA SER A 134 11.61 -3.79 -10.52
C SER A 134 10.15 -4.13 -10.86
N MET A 135 9.22 -3.65 -10.07
CA MET A 135 7.80 -3.67 -10.37
C MET A 135 7.50 -2.96 -11.71
N HIS A 136 8.23 -1.88 -12.01
CA HIS A 136 8.11 -1.13 -13.27
C HIS A 136 8.65 -1.86 -14.50
N ASP A 137 9.40 -2.95 -14.32
CA ASP A 137 9.81 -3.83 -15.42
C ASP A 137 8.71 -4.86 -15.79
N VAL A 138 7.77 -5.08 -14.88
CA VAL A 138 6.67 -6.06 -15.03
C VAL A 138 5.36 -5.39 -15.41
N PHE A 139 5.05 -4.25 -14.80
CA PHE A 139 3.85 -3.47 -15.08
C PHE A 139 4.16 -2.35 -16.09
N LYS A 140 3.34 -2.26 -17.12
CA LYS A 140 3.42 -1.17 -18.09
C LYS A 140 3.16 0.20 -17.45
N GLN A 141 2.26 0.21 -16.48
CA GLN A 141 1.93 1.40 -15.68
C GLN A 141 1.43 0.97 -14.31
N VAL A 142 1.84 1.71 -13.28
CA VAL A 142 1.30 1.61 -11.92
C VAL A 142 0.60 2.92 -11.57
N PHE A 143 -0.51 2.82 -10.86
CA PHE A 143 -1.32 3.95 -10.43
C PHE A 143 -1.48 3.87 -8.91
N TYR A 144 -1.05 4.91 -8.22
CA TYR A 144 -1.19 5.05 -6.78
C TYR A 144 -2.24 6.13 -6.46
N SER A 145 -3.16 5.83 -5.55
CA SER A 145 -4.26 6.75 -5.20
C SER A 145 -3.77 8.13 -4.76
N PHE A 146 -2.66 8.20 -4.01
CA PHE A 146 -2.11 9.47 -3.55
C PHE A 146 -1.52 10.33 -4.69
N GLU A 147 -1.10 9.74 -5.81
CA GLU A 147 -0.61 10.45 -6.98
C GLU A 147 -1.74 10.91 -7.89
N ILE A 148 -2.78 10.07 -8.06
CA ILE A 148 -3.94 10.39 -8.92
C ILE A 148 -5.01 11.21 -8.18
N GLY A 149 -4.93 11.33 -6.85
CA GLY A 149 -5.84 12.14 -6.04
C GLY A 149 -7.17 11.48 -5.68
N TYR A 150 -7.38 10.20 -6.00
CA TYR A 150 -8.64 9.48 -5.81
C TYR A 150 -8.42 8.05 -5.35
N HIS A 151 -9.36 7.54 -4.51
CA HIS A 151 -9.51 6.12 -4.26
C HIS A 151 -10.26 5.43 -5.41
N LYS A 152 -9.92 4.17 -5.65
CA LYS A 152 -10.70 3.28 -6.51
C LYS A 152 -11.94 2.78 -5.77
#